data_390b5c5571a967be0254b2bd174972fd
#
_entry.id   390b5c5571a967be0254b2bd174972fd
#
_cell.length_a   1.000
_cell.length_b   1.000
_cell.length_c   1.000
_cell.angle_alpha   90.00
_cell.angle_beta   90.00
_cell.angle_gamma   90.00
#
_symmetry.space_group_name_H-M   'P 1'
#
loop_
_entity.id
_entity.type
_entity.pdbx_description
1 polymer ?
#
loop_
_entity_poly.entity_id
_entity_poly.type
_entity_poly.pdbx_seq_one_letter_code
_entity_poly.pdbx_strand_id
1 'polypeptide(L)'
;MEIAVIPPRLDHDYYTLVTVGLSRHRMGFPEERREEKLERAELLINLPRDWRLTKADCREERWSWPIRMMLATAHFAMEDPEVGLESRTTLDEGEDGIPFAENTELRGEILLCPGVFGTDSFFCRLPDGDEVNFYQVIPLYREEIQYKLEHGSDALLDLCPDESLEVINPHRLNVVTDGEKISYDPAEMDNAAEQIKKIRALHLPVDELDACNRMAFFLGWAMKRGQMSNPFLSRHREVVKAVRAGKGPDLRVFIL
;
A
#
# COMPACT_ATOMS: atom_id res chain seq x y z
N MET A 1 23.00 -0.24 7.70
CA MET A 1 21.65 -0.56 7.19
C MET A 1 21.79 -1.50 6.01
N GLU A 2 20.96 -2.52 5.93
CA GLU A 2 20.92 -3.54 4.87
C GLU A 2 19.51 -3.56 4.26
N ILE A 3 19.35 -4.24 3.11
CA ILE A 3 18.04 -4.45 2.49
C ILE A 3 17.79 -5.96 2.45
N ALA A 4 16.72 -6.40 3.08
CA ALA A 4 16.18 -7.74 2.93
C ALA A 4 15.31 -7.79 1.67
N VAL A 5 15.47 -8.85 0.87
CA VAL A 5 14.67 -9.08 -0.34
C VAL A 5 13.79 -10.30 -0.12
N ILE A 6 12.49 -10.10 -0.14
CA ILE A 6 11.49 -11.16 -0.08
C ILE A 6 11.03 -11.43 -1.51
N PRO A 7 11.28 -12.64 -2.06
CA PRO A 7 10.93 -12.94 -3.44
C PRO A 7 9.42 -13.16 -3.62
N PRO A 8 8.92 -13.03 -4.86
CA PRO A 8 7.53 -13.34 -5.21
C PRO A 8 7.11 -14.73 -4.75
N ARG A 9 5.88 -14.84 -4.27
CA ARG A 9 5.24 -16.09 -3.81
C ARG A 9 3.88 -16.24 -4.49
N LEU A 10 3.22 -17.37 -4.26
CA LEU A 10 1.88 -17.65 -4.81
C LEU A 10 0.81 -16.65 -4.32
N ASP A 11 1.01 -16.09 -3.14
CA ASP A 11 0.12 -15.13 -2.48
C ASP A 11 0.53 -13.67 -2.70
N HIS A 12 1.80 -13.43 -3.08
CA HIS A 12 2.37 -12.11 -3.37
C HIS A 12 3.23 -12.19 -4.62
N ASP A 13 2.67 -11.85 -5.78
CA ASP A 13 3.36 -11.97 -7.08
C ASP A 13 4.27 -10.76 -7.37
N TYR A 14 5.02 -10.31 -6.34
CA TYR A 14 5.96 -9.20 -6.40
C TYR A 14 7.11 -9.40 -5.39
N TYR A 15 8.21 -8.68 -5.59
CA TYR A 15 9.27 -8.56 -4.59
C TYR A 15 8.87 -7.56 -3.52
N THR A 16 9.15 -7.86 -2.26
CA THR A 16 9.15 -6.88 -1.18
C THR A 16 10.58 -6.66 -0.71
N LEU A 17 11.05 -5.43 -0.77
CA LEU A 17 12.34 -5.01 -0.23
C LEU A 17 12.08 -4.26 1.08
N VAL A 18 12.81 -4.62 2.12
CA VAL A 18 12.65 -4.01 3.46
C VAL A 18 14.02 -3.57 3.97
N THR A 19 14.12 -2.36 4.50
CA THR A 19 15.32 -1.96 5.23
C THR A 19 15.48 -2.80 6.48
N VAL A 20 16.72 -3.06 6.87
CA VAL A 20 17.05 -3.75 8.11
C VAL A 20 18.13 -2.96 8.83
N GLY A 21 17.76 -2.40 9.96
CA GLY A 21 18.68 -1.64 10.80
C GLY A 21 18.47 -0.14 10.81
N LEU A 22 17.52 0.42 10.06
CA LEU A 22 17.04 1.79 10.25
C LEU A 22 16.47 1.96 11.67
N SER A 23 15.71 0.98 12.14
CA SER A 23 15.09 0.95 13.47
C SER A 23 16.08 0.97 14.65
N ARG A 24 17.39 0.79 14.41
CA ARG A 24 18.43 1.03 15.43
C ARG A 24 18.60 2.50 15.77
N HIS A 25 18.27 3.36 14.82
CA HIS A 25 18.19 4.80 15.00
C HIS A 25 16.84 5.15 15.64
N ARG A 26 16.87 6.07 16.63
CA ARG A 26 15.65 6.67 17.16
C ARG A 26 15.43 8.00 16.47
N MET A 27 14.33 8.10 15.77
CA MET A 27 13.91 9.34 15.10
C MET A 27 13.37 10.35 16.11
N GLY A 28 13.44 11.63 15.76
CA GLY A 28 12.94 12.73 16.58
C GLY A 28 11.42 12.85 16.51
N PHE A 29 10.80 12.70 17.68
CA PHE A 29 9.39 13.04 17.85
C PHE A 29 9.23 13.86 19.14
N PRO A 30 8.23 14.78 19.21
CA PRO A 30 7.92 15.53 20.41
C PRO A 30 7.65 14.59 21.60
N GLU A 31 8.10 14.99 22.80
CA GLU A 31 7.93 14.18 24.03
C GLU A 31 6.46 13.82 24.31
N GLU A 32 5.53 14.71 23.91
CA GLU A 32 4.09 14.54 24.03
C GLU A 32 3.56 13.35 23.20
N ARG A 33 4.30 12.96 22.16
CA ARG A 33 3.94 11.85 21.26
C ARG A 33 4.66 10.54 21.59
N ARG A 34 5.40 10.49 22.68
CA ARG A 34 6.20 9.30 23.06
C ARG A 34 5.36 8.04 23.25
N GLU A 35 4.12 8.19 23.73
CA GLU A 35 3.21 7.05 23.90
C GLU A 35 2.79 6.40 22.56
N GLU A 36 2.91 7.12 21.45
CA GLU A 36 2.62 6.62 20.10
C GLU A 36 3.71 5.67 19.57
N LYS A 37 4.90 5.64 20.21
CA LYS A 37 6.03 4.75 19.89
C LYS A 37 6.49 4.82 18.42
N LEU A 38 6.54 6.00 17.86
CA LEU A 38 6.89 6.24 16.46
C LEU A 38 8.40 6.34 16.20
N GLU A 39 9.22 6.33 17.25
CA GLU A 39 10.66 6.64 17.17
C GLU A 39 11.49 5.64 16.36
N ARG A 40 10.95 4.46 16.03
CA ARG A 40 11.66 3.43 15.28
C ARG A 40 10.84 2.98 14.09
N ALA A 41 11.48 2.92 12.93
CA ALA A 41 10.85 2.43 11.72
C ALA A 41 11.79 1.59 10.86
N GLU A 42 11.19 0.79 9.99
CA GLU A 42 11.80 0.24 8.79
C GLU A 42 10.93 0.62 7.60
N LEU A 43 11.56 0.80 6.45
CA LEU A 43 10.89 1.14 5.20
C LEU A 43 10.78 -0.08 4.31
N LEU A 44 9.72 -0.13 3.51
CA LEU A 44 9.56 -1.17 2.52
C LEU A 44 9.04 -0.62 1.18
N ILE A 45 9.38 -1.34 0.10
CA ILE A 45 8.85 -1.12 -1.25
C ILE A 45 8.45 -2.46 -1.86
N ASN A 46 7.41 -2.44 -2.68
CA ASN A 46 7.02 -3.59 -3.47
C ASN A 46 7.33 -3.35 -4.95
N LEU A 47 8.05 -4.28 -5.57
CA LEU A 47 8.48 -4.20 -6.96
C LEU A 47 7.85 -5.32 -7.78
N PRO A 48 7.48 -5.08 -9.04
CA PRO A 48 6.92 -6.11 -9.92
C PRO A 48 7.78 -7.36 -9.97
N ARG A 49 7.16 -8.51 -10.23
CA ARG A 49 7.84 -9.81 -10.32
C ARG A 49 8.97 -9.84 -11.35
N ASP A 50 8.84 -9.09 -12.43
CA ASP A 50 9.83 -8.99 -13.51
C ASP A 50 10.87 -7.89 -13.28
N TRP A 51 10.85 -7.24 -12.10
CA TRP A 51 11.85 -6.23 -11.74
C TRP A 51 13.25 -6.86 -11.64
N ARG A 52 14.24 -6.20 -12.23
CA ARG A 52 15.60 -6.70 -12.26
C ARG A 52 16.39 -6.25 -11.03
N LEU A 53 16.89 -7.22 -10.27
CA LEU A 53 17.59 -7.01 -8.99
C LEU A 53 19.01 -7.58 -8.96
N THR A 54 19.60 -7.97 -10.12
CA THR A 54 20.99 -8.42 -10.12
C THR A 54 21.95 -7.26 -9.85
N LYS A 55 23.17 -7.56 -9.39
CA LYS A 55 24.20 -6.53 -9.18
C LYS A 55 24.50 -5.71 -10.44
N ALA A 56 24.31 -6.26 -11.62
CA ALA A 56 24.50 -5.56 -12.88
C ALA A 56 23.33 -4.61 -13.14
N ASP A 57 22.10 -5.09 -12.97
CA ASP A 57 20.89 -4.30 -13.18
C ASP A 57 20.80 -3.13 -12.18
N CYS A 58 21.18 -3.35 -10.92
CA CYS A 58 21.22 -2.29 -9.90
C CYS A 58 22.26 -1.16 -10.16
N ARG A 59 23.09 -1.29 -11.21
CA ARG A 59 23.93 -0.18 -11.69
C ARG A 59 23.23 0.71 -12.72
N GLU A 60 22.14 0.21 -13.31
CA GLU A 60 21.32 0.96 -14.24
C GLU A 60 20.26 1.74 -13.47
N GLU A 61 20.14 3.02 -13.76
CA GLU A 61 19.24 3.94 -13.07
C GLU A 61 17.78 3.45 -13.08
N ARG A 62 17.31 3.00 -14.25
CA ARG A 62 15.94 2.50 -14.45
C ARG A 62 15.53 1.34 -13.53
N TRP A 63 16.49 0.59 -12.96
CA TRP A 63 16.22 -0.51 -12.04
C TRP A 63 16.56 -0.19 -10.60
N SER A 64 17.48 0.75 -10.37
CA SER A 64 17.98 1.08 -9.03
C SER A 64 17.21 2.20 -8.34
N TRP A 65 16.45 3.01 -9.08
CA TRP A 65 15.83 4.20 -8.51
C TRP A 65 14.88 3.93 -7.32
N PRO A 66 14.04 2.87 -7.28
CA PRO A 66 13.18 2.64 -6.11
C PRO A 66 13.99 2.31 -4.86
N ILE A 67 15.10 1.59 -5.04
CA ILE A 67 16.01 1.28 -3.94
C ILE A 67 16.70 2.55 -3.46
N ARG A 68 17.16 3.41 -4.39
CA ARG A 68 17.80 4.70 -4.05
C ARG A 68 16.82 5.62 -3.34
N MET A 69 15.58 5.72 -3.80
CA MET A 69 14.49 6.46 -3.17
C MET A 69 14.31 6.02 -1.71
N MET A 70 14.05 4.73 -1.48
CA MET A 70 13.89 4.19 -0.13
C MET A 70 15.11 4.41 0.77
N LEU A 71 16.33 4.30 0.22
CA LEU A 71 17.57 4.55 0.98
C LEU A 71 17.76 6.03 1.27
N ALA A 72 17.39 6.93 0.37
CA ALA A 72 17.44 8.37 0.59
C ALA A 72 16.51 8.78 1.74
N THR A 73 15.28 8.28 1.75
CA THR A 73 14.33 8.48 2.86
C THR A 73 14.89 7.99 4.20
N ALA A 74 15.48 6.79 4.19
CA ALA A 74 16.08 6.23 5.39
C ALA A 74 17.27 7.06 5.89
N HIS A 75 18.15 7.52 4.99
CA HIS A 75 19.28 8.37 5.35
C HIS A 75 18.82 9.73 5.87
N PHE A 76 17.83 10.34 5.25
CA PHE A 76 17.25 11.59 5.69
C PHE A 76 16.80 11.52 7.15
N ALA A 77 16.09 10.46 7.54
CA ALA A 77 15.67 10.24 8.93
C ALA A 77 16.83 9.95 9.90
N MET A 78 17.97 9.44 9.40
CA MET A 78 19.15 9.15 10.22
C MET A 78 20.05 10.37 10.41
N GLU A 79 20.09 11.28 9.43
CA GLU A 79 20.99 12.44 9.43
C GLU A 79 20.42 13.62 10.22
N ASP A 80 19.11 13.77 10.25
CA ASP A 80 18.43 14.81 11.01
C ASP A 80 17.71 14.24 12.24
N PRO A 81 18.24 14.51 13.45
CA PRO A 81 17.66 13.97 14.68
C PRO A 81 16.29 14.59 15.03
N GLU A 82 15.85 15.62 14.34
CA GLU A 82 14.53 16.23 14.54
C GLU A 82 13.48 15.67 13.57
N VAL A 83 13.90 14.89 12.57
CA VAL A 83 12.99 14.28 11.58
C VAL A 83 12.45 12.96 12.08
N GLY A 84 11.12 12.88 12.14
CA GLY A 84 10.37 11.65 12.37
C GLY A 84 9.65 11.20 11.10
N LEU A 85 9.77 9.92 10.76
CA LEU A 85 8.99 9.30 9.70
C LEU A 85 7.73 8.69 10.29
N GLU A 86 6.59 9.02 9.71
CA GLU A 86 5.31 8.43 10.09
C GLU A 86 4.42 8.23 8.85
N SER A 87 3.31 7.52 9.03
CA SER A 87 2.34 7.36 7.94
C SER A 87 1.85 8.73 7.47
N ARG A 88 1.79 8.91 6.13
CA ARG A 88 1.42 10.14 5.43
C ARG A 88 2.51 11.24 5.38
N THR A 89 3.71 10.97 5.92
CA THR A 89 4.88 11.80 5.63
C THR A 89 5.13 11.82 4.13
N THR A 90 5.34 13.01 3.57
CA THR A 90 5.64 13.20 2.14
C THR A 90 6.99 13.85 2.03
N LEU A 91 7.83 13.30 1.18
CA LEU A 91 9.12 13.86 0.83
C LEU A 91 9.10 14.31 -0.64
N ASP A 92 9.58 15.50 -0.88
CA ASP A 92 9.62 16.14 -2.19
C ASP A 92 10.97 16.87 -2.35
N GLU A 93 11.58 16.75 -3.52
CA GLU A 93 12.84 17.43 -3.84
C GLU A 93 12.63 18.92 -4.22
N GLY A 94 11.42 19.44 -4.07
CA GLY A 94 11.07 20.84 -4.34
C GLY A 94 10.72 21.14 -5.80
N GLU A 95 10.63 22.45 -6.12
CA GLU A 95 10.17 22.90 -7.45
C GLU A 95 11.07 22.45 -8.60
N ASP A 96 12.37 22.33 -8.36
CA ASP A 96 13.37 21.90 -9.34
C ASP A 96 13.64 20.39 -9.30
N GLY A 97 12.89 19.64 -8.51
CA GLY A 97 13.05 18.19 -8.37
C GLY A 97 12.93 17.47 -9.72
N ILE A 98 13.91 16.60 -9.99
CA ILE A 98 13.97 15.79 -11.20
C ILE A 98 13.30 14.43 -10.97
N PRO A 99 12.79 13.76 -12.01
CA PRO A 99 12.30 12.39 -11.90
C PRO A 99 13.37 11.44 -11.32
N PHE A 100 12.94 10.43 -10.58
CA PHE A 100 13.83 9.44 -9.96
C PHE A 100 14.72 8.69 -10.97
N ALA A 101 14.29 8.60 -12.24
CA ALA A 101 15.01 7.99 -13.34
C ALA A 101 14.45 8.41 -14.70
N GLU A 102 15.22 8.17 -15.78
CA GLU A 102 14.79 8.48 -17.17
C GLU A 102 13.51 7.73 -17.62
N ASN A 103 13.18 6.61 -16.97
CA ASN A 103 12.03 5.78 -17.30
C ASN A 103 10.79 6.05 -16.43
N THR A 104 10.74 7.16 -15.74
CA THR A 104 9.57 7.53 -14.92
C THR A 104 9.48 9.05 -14.78
N GLU A 105 8.28 9.55 -14.54
CA GLU A 105 8.02 10.95 -14.18
C GLU A 105 7.76 11.13 -12.68
N LEU A 106 7.87 10.05 -11.90
CA LEU A 106 7.74 10.07 -10.44
C LEU A 106 8.95 10.78 -9.83
N ARG A 107 8.73 11.65 -8.84
CA ARG A 107 9.80 12.49 -8.29
C ARG A 107 9.70 12.82 -6.81
N GLY A 108 8.70 12.34 -6.13
CA GLY A 108 8.55 12.43 -4.69
C GLY A 108 7.84 11.20 -4.16
N GLU A 109 7.54 11.17 -2.87
CA GLU A 109 7.02 9.98 -2.23
C GLU A 109 6.12 10.29 -1.03
N ILE A 110 5.24 9.36 -0.71
CA ILE A 110 4.47 9.34 0.52
C ILE A 110 4.70 8.02 1.25
N LEU A 111 4.75 8.08 2.57
CA LEU A 111 4.85 6.92 3.44
C LEU A 111 3.44 6.47 3.86
N LEU A 112 3.14 5.20 3.70
CA LEU A 112 1.87 4.62 4.14
C LEU A 112 2.11 3.39 5.01
N CYS A 113 1.18 3.09 5.92
CA CYS A 113 1.16 1.78 6.56
C CYS A 113 1.01 0.69 5.48
N PRO A 114 1.71 -0.46 5.58
CA PRO A 114 1.71 -1.50 4.55
C PRO A 114 0.41 -2.32 4.54
N GLY A 115 -0.70 -1.69 4.14
CA GLY A 115 -2.06 -2.24 4.19
C GLY A 115 -2.24 -3.58 3.49
N VAL A 116 -1.43 -3.85 2.45
CA VAL A 116 -1.46 -5.12 1.70
C VAL A 116 -1.10 -6.36 2.54
N PHE A 117 -0.39 -6.18 3.66
CA PHE A 117 -0.01 -7.26 4.58
C PHE A 117 -0.96 -7.39 5.77
N GLY A 118 -1.98 -6.51 5.88
CA GLY A 118 -2.89 -6.44 7.02
C GLY A 118 -2.32 -5.64 8.19
N THR A 119 -3.17 -5.31 9.14
CA THR A 119 -2.82 -4.42 10.28
C THR A 119 -1.76 -5.00 11.22
N ASP A 120 -1.65 -6.32 11.30
CA ASP A 120 -0.63 -6.99 12.13
C ASP A 120 0.81 -6.75 11.64
N SER A 121 0.96 -6.24 10.41
CA SER A 121 2.26 -5.91 9.81
C SER A 121 2.67 -4.44 9.97
N PHE A 122 1.85 -3.61 10.62
CA PHE A 122 2.16 -2.20 10.75
C PHE A 122 3.31 -1.94 11.72
N PHE A 123 3.49 -2.80 12.70
CA PHE A 123 4.60 -2.70 13.64
C PHE A 123 5.01 -4.06 14.22
N CYS A 124 6.23 -4.12 14.74
CA CYS A 124 6.76 -5.26 15.47
C CYS A 124 7.13 -4.82 16.89
N ARG A 125 6.64 -5.54 17.89
CA ARG A 125 7.00 -5.27 19.29
C ARG A 125 8.35 -5.86 19.65
N LEU A 126 9.19 -5.05 20.25
CA LEU A 126 10.49 -5.47 20.79
C LEU A 126 10.35 -5.98 22.23
N PRO A 127 11.32 -6.80 22.70
CA PRO A 127 11.29 -7.34 24.08
C PRO A 127 11.33 -6.27 25.18
N ASP A 128 11.87 -5.09 24.90
CA ASP A 128 11.94 -3.93 25.80
C ASP A 128 10.64 -3.11 25.85
N GLY A 129 9.65 -3.47 25.04
CA GLY A 129 8.36 -2.81 24.94
C GLY A 129 8.30 -1.70 23.90
N ASP A 130 9.41 -1.40 23.21
CA ASP A 130 9.42 -0.52 22.03
C ASP A 130 8.70 -1.18 20.85
N GLU A 131 8.35 -0.37 19.86
CA GLU A 131 7.76 -0.82 18.61
C GLU A 131 8.60 -0.34 17.43
N VAL A 132 8.75 -1.20 16.42
CA VAL A 132 9.33 -0.86 15.12
C VAL A 132 8.18 -0.76 14.14
N ASN A 133 7.92 0.44 13.65
CA ASN A 133 6.87 0.70 12.66
C ASN A 133 7.37 0.35 11.25
N PHE A 134 6.48 -0.11 10.38
CA PHE A 134 6.79 -0.37 8.99
C PHE A 134 6.03 0.61 8.11
N TYR A 135 6.76 1.29 7.22
CA TYR A 135 6.15 2.20 6.26
C TYR A 135 6.49 1.79 4.84
N GLN A 136 5.46 1.67 4.02
CA GLN A 136 5.62 1.47 2.59
C GLN A 136 5.86 2.81 1.91
N VAL A 137 6.92 2.89 1.10
CA VAL A 137 7.28 4.08 0.34
C VAL A 137 6.57 4.01 -1.01
N ILE A 138 5.69 4.95 -1.27
CA ILE A 138 4.90 5.07 -2.49
C ILE A 138 5.38 6.27 -3.29
N PRO A 139 5.93 6.08 -4.49
CA PRO A 139 6.37 7.20 -5.32
C PRO A 139 5.18 7.96 -5.91
N LEU A 140 5.31 9.29 -5.97
CA LEU A 140 4.29 10.22 -6.42
C LEU A 140 4.79 11.06 -7.60
N TYR A 141 3.82 11.51 -8.41
CA TYR A 141 4.01 12.60 -9.36
C TYR A 141 4.03 13.95 -8.63
N ARG A 142 4.61 14.96 -9.25
CA ARG A 142 4.64 16.32 -8.71
C ARG A 142 3.24 16.86 -8.42
N GLU A 143 2.32 16.69 -9.35
CA GLU A 143 0.95 17.17 -9.23
C GLU A 143 0.19 16.47 -8.08
N GLU A 144 0.52 15.21 -7.82
CA GLU A 144 -0.04 14.44 -6.70
C GLU A 144 0.48 14.96 -5.35
N ILE A 145 1.77 15.30 -5.28
CA ILE A 145 2.34 15.95 -4.08
C ILE A 145 1.68 17.30 -3.84
N GLN A 146 1.56 18.11 -4.88
CA GLN A 146 0.95 19.42 -4.81
C GLN A 146 -0.53 19.31 -4.38
N TYR A 147 -1.27 18.40 -4.97
CA TYR A 147 -2.66 18.11 -4.60
C TYR A 147 -2.78 17.68 -3.12
N LYS A 148 -1.87 16.81 -2.65
CA LYS A 148 -1.83 16.39 -1.25
C LYS A 148 -1.56 17.56 -0.30
N LEU A 149 -0.67 18.48 -0.66
CA LEU A 149 -0.37 19.65 0.16
C LEU A 149 -1.55 20.61 0.25
N GLU A 150 -2.34 20.73 -0.81
CA GLU A 150 -3.50 21.61 -0.89
C GLU A 150 -4.77 21.01 -0.26
N HIS A 151 -5.00 19.69 -0.42
CA HIS A 151 -6.26 19.02 -0.07
C HIS A 151 -6.12 17.97 1.04
N GLY A 152 -4.90 17.64 1.43
CA GLY A 152 -4.62 16.63 2.46
C GLY A 152 -4.39 15.22 1.90
N SER A 153 -3.83 14.36 2.75
CA SER A 153 -3.45 12.99 2.35
C SER A 153 -4.65 12.12 2.02
N ASP A 154 -5.76 12.25 2.76
CA ASP A 154 -6.96 11.43 2.52
C ASP A 154 -7.55 11.73 1.15
N ALA A 155 -7.62 13.02 0.77
CA ALA A 155 -8.13 13.42 -0.53
C ALA A 155 -7.28 12.88 -1.71
N LEU A 156 -5.96 12.82 -1.55
CA LEU A 156 -5.09 12.19 -2.55
C LEU A 156 -5.33 10.67 -2.61
N LEU A 157 -5.39 10.01 -1.45
CA LEU A 157 -5.55 8.56 -1.38
C LEU A 157 -6.89 8.09 -1.95
N ASP A 158 -7.96 8.89 -1.79
CA ASP A 158 -9.28 8.63 -2.39
C ASP A 158 -9.25 8.63 -3.93
N LEU A 159 -8.28 9.32 -4.55
CA LEU A 159 -8.07 9.30 -6.00
C LEU A 159 -7.24 8.10 -6.48
N CYS A 160 -6.48 7.47 -5.58
CA CYS A 160 -5.54 6.41 -5.94
C CYS A 160 -6.25 5.05 -5.99
N PRO A 161 -6.23 4.32 -7.12
CA PRO A 161 -6.62 2.92 -7.13
C PRO A 161 -5.74 2.08 -6.20
N ASP A 162 -6.32 1.13 -5.48
CA ASP A 162 -5.59 0.29 -4.51
C ASP A 162 -4.36 -0.38 -5.14
N GLU A 163 -4.47 -0.85 -6.39
CA GLU A 163 -3.35 -1.48 -7.10
C GLU A 163 -2.18 -0.52 -7.33
N SER A 164 -2.44 0.78 -7.46
CA SER A 164 -1.38 1.80 -7.64
C SER A 164 -0.57 2.05 -6.37
N LEU A 165 -1.13 1.69 -5.22
CA LEU A 165 -0.49 1.81 -3.91
C LEU A 165 0.18 0.50 -3.46
N GLU A 166 -0.14 -0.63 -4.10
CA GLU A 166 0.39 -1.94 -3.70
C GLU A 166 1.81 -2.17 -4.23
N VAL A 167 2.02 -1.99 -5.53
CA VAL A 167 3.29 -2.30 -6.22
C VAL A 167 3.72 -1.13 -7.09
N ILE A 168 5.00 -0.78 -7.03
CA ILE A 168 5.56 0.32 -7.83
C ILE A 168 5.37 0.03 -9.33
N ASN A 169 4.70 0.95 -10.02
CA ASN A 169 4.61 1.00 -11.46
C ASN A 169 5.22 2.33 -11.95
N PRO A 170 6.40 2.32 -12.62
CA PRO A 170 7.05 3.53 -13.13
C PRO A 170 6.22 4.35 -14.10
N HIS A 171 5.23 3.71 -14.72
CA HIS A 171 4.38 4.27 -15.78
C HIS A 171 2.90 4.30 -15.40
N ARG A 172 2.58 4.25 -14.09
CA ARG A 172 1.19 4.41 -13.68
C ARG A 172 0.63 5.76 -14.13
N LEU A 173 -0.67 5.86 -14.25
CA LEU A 173 -1.31 7.14 -14.52
C LEU A 173 -1.15 8.10 -13.34
N ASN A 174 -1.04 9.40 -13.63
CA ASN A 174 -1.11 10.45 -12.63
C ASN A 174 -2.59 10.65 -12.24
N VAL A 175 -2.92 10.36 -10.99
CA VAL A 175 -4.32 10.36 -10.53
C VAL A 175 -4.96 11.74 -10.52
N VAL A 176 -4.17 12.80 -10.54
CA VAL A 176 -4.64 14.18 -10.56
C VAL A 176 -4.88 14.68 -11.98
N THR A 177 -3.93 14.42 -12.90
CA THR A 177 -4.02 14.95 -14.28
C THR A 177 -4.70 13.99 -15.25
N ASP A 178 -4.64 12.69 -14.99
CA ASP A 178 -5.20 11.63 -15.83
C ASP A 178 -6.46 10.99 -15.22
N GLY A 179 -7.03 11.57 -14.18
CA GLY A 179 -8.18 11.02 -13.43
C GLY A 179 -9.38 10.65 -14.30
N GLU A 180 -9.61 11.39 -15.40
CA GLU A 180 -10.65 11.05 -16.38
C GLU A 180 -10.35 9.77 -17.19
N LYS A 181 -9.06 9.36 -17.26
CA LYS A 181 -8.63 8.14 -17.95
C LYS A 181 -8.65 6.92 -17.02
N ILE A 182 -8.74 7.14 -15.72
CA ILE A 182 -8.99 6.11 -14.70
C ILE A 182 -10.50 5.86 -14.74
N SER A 183 -10.99 5.24 -15.82
CA SER A 183 -12.41 4.92 -15.94
C SER A 183 -12.72 3.75 -15.02
N TYR A 184 -13.40 4.03 -13.90
CA TYR A 184 -14.25 3.03 -13.27
C TYR A 184 -15.27 2.59 -14.32
N ASP A 185 -15.38 1.30 -14.57
CA ASP A 185 -16.42 0.76 -15.45
C ASP A 185 -17.79 1.17 -14.88
N PRO A 186 -18.59 1.98 -15.61
CA PRO A 186 -19.91 2.38 -15.11
C PRO A 186 -20.79 1.17 -14.72
N ALA A 187 -20.59 0.02 -15.37
CA ALA A 187 -21.29 -1.22 -15.04
C ALA A 187 -20.88 -1.80 -13.67
N GLU A 188 -19.66 -1.56 -13.20
CA GLU A 188 -19.23 -1.93 -11.84
C GLU A 188 -19.83 -1.00 -10.79
N MET A 189 -19.93 0.30 -11.08
CA MET A 189 -20.57 1.27 -10.18
C MET A 189 -22.08 1.03 -10.05
N ASP A 190 -22.79 0.73 -11.14
CA ASP A 190 -24.21 0.40 -11.10
C ASP A 190 -24.47 -0.88 -10.32
N ASN A 191 -23.60 -1.88 -10.46
CA ASN A 191 -23.68 -3.13 -9.69
C ASN A 191 -23.40 -2.91 -8.20
N ALA A 192 -22.40 -2.08 -7.86
CA ALA A 192 -22.10 -1.71 -6.48
C ALA A 192 -23.24 -0.90 -5.85
N ALA A 193 -23.81 0.06 -6.56
CA ALA A 193 -24.94 0.86 -6.09
C ALA A 193 -26.20 0.02 -5.85
N GLU A 194 -26.49 -0.96 -6.72
CA GLU A 194 -27.60 -1.88 -6.54
C GLU A 194 -27.37 -2.85 -5.38
N GLN A 195 -26.13 -3.29 -5.17
CA GLN A 195 -25.74 -4.10 -4.03
C GLN A 195 -25.86 -3.33 -2.72
N ILE A 196 -25.39 -2.08 -2.65
CA ILE A 196 -25.57 -1.20 -1.48
C ILE A 196 -27.05 -1.00 -1.16
N LYS A 197 -27.91 -0.89 -2.18
CA LYS A 197 -29.36 -0.77 -2.00
C LYS A 197 -29.99 -2.02 -1.39
N LYS A 198 -29.53 -3.20 -1.79
CA LYS A 198 -29.95 -4.51 -1.21
C LYS A 198 -29.53 -4.64 0.25
N ILE A 199 -28.33 -4.15 0.61
CA ILE A 199 -27.79 -4.21 1.98
C ILE A 199 -28.54 -3.24 2.89
N ARG A 200 -28.80 -2.02 2.42
CA ARG A 200 -29.62 -1.05 3.17
C ARG A 200 -31.03 -1.60 3.47
N ALA A 201 -31.54 -2.50 2.63
CA ALA A 201 -32.81 -3.18 2.87
C ALA A 201 -32.75 -4.22 3.99
N LEU A 202 -31.57 -4.69 4.41
CA LEU A 202 -31.40 -5.65 5.51
C LEU A 202 -31.49 -5.03 6.91
N HIS A 203 -31.61 -3.70 7.03
CA HIS A 203 -31.78 -2.97 8.29
C HIS A 203 -30.71 -3.28 9.36
N LEU A 204 -29.48 -3.61 8.93
CA LEU A 204 -28.37 -3.87 9.84
C LEU A 204 -27.85 -2.55 10.45
N PRO A 205 -27.44 -2.54 11.73
CA PRO A 205 -26.73 -1.41 12.32
C PRO A 205 -25.48 -1.03 11.49
N VAL A 206 -25.13 0.25 11.45
CA VAL A 206 -24.02 0.77 10.61
C VAL A 206 -22.70 0.06 10.93
N ASP A 207 -22.45 -0.22 12.21
CA ASP A 207 -21.23 -0.88 12.67
C ASP A 207 -21.14 -2.35 12.22
N GLU A 208 -22.27 -3.08 12.22
CA GLU A 208 -22.35 -4.45 11.70
C GLU A 208 -22.22 -4.48 10.18
N LEU A 209 -22.78 -3.49 9.48
CA LEU A 209 -22.68 -3.37 8.03
C LEU A 209 -21.22 -3.14 7.59
N ASP A 210 -20.49 -2.31 8.30
CA ASP A 210 -19.08 -2.02 8.01
C ASP A 210 -18.18 -3.24 8.27
N ALA A 211 -18.47 -4.01 9.33
CA ALA A 211 -17.79 -5.26 9.60
C ALA A 211 -18.08 -6.31 8.51
N CYS A 212 -19.35 -6.44 8.09
CA CYS A 212 -19.74 -7.34 7.00
C CYS A 212 -19.11 -6.97 5.66
N ASN A 213 -19.00 -5.68 5.35
CA ASN A 213 -18.34 -5.21 4.12
C ASN A 213 -16.86 -5.60 4.09
N ARG A 214 -16.13 -5.33 5.19
CA ARG A 214 -14.71 -5.69 5.32
C ARG A 214 -14.49 -7.21 5.22
N MET A 215 -15.31 -7.98 5.90
CA MET A 215 -15.24 -9.44 5.84
C MET A 215 -15.58 -9.99 4.45
N ALA A 216 -16.58 -9.43 3.76
CA ALA A 216 -16.94 -9.83 2.40
C ALA A 216 -15.82 -9.52 1.40
N PHE A 217 -15.19 -8.37 1.53
CA PHE A 217 -14.02 -7.98 0.74
C PHE A 217 -12.86 -8.96 0.96
N PHE A 218 -12.53 -9.24 2.23
CA PHE A 218 -11.49 -10.21 2.58
C PHE A 218 -11.81 -11.62 2.05
N LEU A 219 -13.06 -12.06 2.17
CA LEU A 219 -13.50 -13.35 1.67
C LEU A 219 -13.36 -13.44 0.14
N GLY A 220 -13.74 -12.38 -0.59
CA GLY A 220 -13.56 -12.27 -2.04
C GLY A 220 -12.10 -12.32 -2.47
N TRP A 221 -11.26 -11.60 -1.76
CA TRP A 221 -9.82 -11.60 -1.95
C TRP A 221 -9.20 -12.98 -1.69
N ALA A 222 -9.54 -13.63 -0.58
CA ALA A 222 -9.05 -14.95 -0.24
C ALA A 222 -9.49 -16.02 -1.26
N MET A 223 -10.72 -15.93 -1.77
CA MET A 223 -11.23 -16.81 -2.84
C MET A 223 -10.45 -16.61 -4.15
N LYS A 224 -10.21 -15.35 -4.56
CA LYS A 224 -9.44 -15.04 -5.76
C LYS A 224 -8.01 -15.58 -5.67
N ARG A 225 -7.39 -15.47 -4.52
CA ARG A 225 -6.00 -15.91 -4.27
C ARG A 225 -5.85 -17.38 -3.85
N GLY A 226 -6.93 -18.11 -3.74
CA GLY A 226 -6.89 -19.54 -3.39
C GLY A 226 -6.51 -19.83 -1.94
N GLN A 227 -6.62 -18.84 -1.05
CA GLN A 227 -6.26 -18.95 0.37
C GLN A 227 -7.38 -19.53 1.25
N MET A 228 -8.34 -20.20 0.63
CA MET A 228 -9.43 -20.86 1.35
C MET A 228 -9.07 -22.30 1.69
N SER A 229 -9.56 -22.77 2.84
CA SER A 229 -9.36 -24.16 3.24
C SER A 229 -10.01 -25.14 2.24
N ASN A 230 -9.42 -26.32 2.09
CA ASN A 230 -9.96 -27.36 1.19
C ASN A 230 -11.44 -27.71 1.44
N PRO A 231 -11.93 -27.82 2.71
CA PRO A 231 -13.35 -28.03 2.98
C PRO A 231 -14.24 -26.89 2.46
N PHE A 232 -13.79 -25.62 2.59
CA PHE A 232 -14.52 -24.47 2.09
C PHE A 232 -14.59 -24.50 0.55
N LEU A 233 -13.47 -24.72 -0.12
CA LEU A 233 -13.38 -24.80 -1.58
C LEU A 233 -14.28 -25.91 -2.15
N SER A 234 -14.35 -27.06 -1.46
CA SER A 234 -15.20 -28.19 -1.88
C SER A 234 -16.69 -27.87 -1.74
N ARG A 235 -17.08 -27.21 -0.64
CA ARG A 235 -18.48 -26.87 -0.34
C ARG A 235 -19.00 -25.73 -1.21
N HIS A 236 -18.15 -24.77 -1.57
CA HIS A 236 -18.54 -23.53 -2.26
C HIS A 236 -17.89 -23.39 -3.65
N ARG A 237 -17.60 -24.52 -4.32
CA ARG A 237 -16.87 -24.57 -5.60
C ARG A 237 -17.42 -23.62 -6.66
N GLU A 238 -18.71 -23.55 -6.86
CA GLU A 238 -19.33 -22.72 -7.90
C GLU A 238 -19.21 -21.21 -7.56
N VAL A 239 -19.36 -20.86 -6.29
CA VAL A 239 -19.18 -19.49 -5.81
C VAL A 239 -17.74 -19.03 -6.01
N VAL A 240 -16.77 -19.86 -5.60
CA VAL A 240 -15.32 -19.56 -5.78
C VAL A 240 -14.99 -19.40 -7.26
N LYS A 241 -15.56 -20.24 -8.14
CA LYS A 241 -15.36 -20.13 -9.59
C LYS A 241 -15.95 -18.84 -10.15
N ALA A 242 -17.14 -18.45 -9.70
CA ALA A 242 -17.79 -17.21 -10.11
C ALA A 242 -17.01 -15.96 -9.64
N VAL A 243 -16.56 -15.94 -8.39
CA VAL A 243 -15.72 -14.84 -7.83
C VAL A 243 -14.41 -14.71 -8.59
N ARG A 244 -13.74 -15.83 -8.92
CA ARG A 244 -12.51 -15.81 -9.72
C ARG A 244 -12.73 -15.31 -11.15
N ALA A 245 -13.91 -15.51 -11.69
CA ALA A 245 -14.30 -15.01 -13.01
C ALA A 245 -14.84 -13.57 -13.00
N GLY A 246 -14.81 -12.88 -11.84
CA GLY A 246 -15.35 -11.53 -11.71
C GLY A 246 -16.88 -11.44 -11.74
N LYS A 247 -17.59 -12.56 -11.56
CA LYS A 247 -19.05 -12.67 -11.67
C LYS A 247 -19.69 -13.23 -10.38
N GLY A 248 -19.03 -13.03 -9.25
CA GLY A 248 -19.45 -13.61 -7.97
C GLY A 248 -20.73 -12.99 -7.41
N PRO A 249 -21.47 -13.74 -6.56
CA PRO A 249 -22.57 -13.21 -5.78
C PRO A 249 -22.08 -12.24 -4.72
N ASP A 250 -23.01 -11.54 -4.09
CA ASP A 250 -22.72 -10.75 -2.90
C ASP A 250 -22.20 -11.65 -1.76
N LEU A 251 -20.92 -11.50 -1.43
CA LEU A 251 -20.25 -12.38 -0.46
C LEU A 251 -20.69 -12.14 1.00
N ARG A 252 -21.44 -11.06 1.27
CA ARG A 252 -21.98 -10.78 2.61
C ARG A 252 -22.99 -11.81 3.07
N VAL A 253 -23.69 -12.46 2.13
CA VAL A 253 -24.59 -13.60 2.44
C VAL A 253 -23.87 -14.81 3.04
N PHE A 254 -22.54 -14.87 3.00
CA PHE A 254 -21.74 -15.94 3.61
C PHE A 254 -21.19 -15.58 4.99
N ILE A 255 -21.44 -14.36 5.44
CA ILE A 255 -20.92 -13.81 6.70
C ILE A 255 -22.04 -13.71 7.73
N LEU A 256 -23.28 -13.54 7.27
CA LEU A 256 -24.51 -13.56 8.06
C LEU A 256 -25.04 -14.98 8.21
#